data_3a5a7f09ddbb27d1bb315538fb362c07
#
_entry.id   3a5a7f09ddbb27d1bb315538fb362c07
#
_cell.length_a   1.000
_cell.length_b   1.000
_cell.length_c   1.000
_cell.angle_alpha   90.00
_cell.angle_beta   90.00
_cell.angle_gamma   90.00
#
_symmetry.space_group_name_H-M   'P 1'
#
loop_
_entity.id
_entity.type
_entity.pdbx_description
1 polymer ?
#
loop_
_entity_poly.entity_id
_entity_poly.type
_entity_poly.pdbx_seq_one_letter_code
_entity_poly.pdbx_strand_id
1 'polypeptide(L)'
;MTSSRHFVLSFLGPILTGGLFCGLVLLNWKLLEEHRLEPLVTILVGAVVVAIATRWFVRHCIAVRCPFCGGKSYEIPDRGNRFMCLVCGKDH
;
A
#
# COMPACT_ATOMS: atom_id res chain seq x y z
N MET A 1 4.31 10.03 12.07
CA MET A 1 3.99 10.33 10.66
C MET A 1 2.76 11.23 10.60
N THR A 2 2.76 12.25 9.76
CA THR A 2 1.60 13.14 9.58
C THR A 2 0.58 12.50 8.63
N SER A 3 -0.69 12.95 8.68
CA SER A 3 -1.72 12.42 7.78
C SER A 3 -1.41 12.68 6.31
N SER A 4 -0.79 13.81 5.97
CA SER A 4 -0.35 14.11 4.61
C SER A 4 0.71 13.13 4.11
N ARG A 5 1.70 12.80 4.93
CA ARG A 5 2.73 11.81 4.60
C ARG A 5 2.15 10.42 4.45
N HIS A 6 1.21 10.05 5.31
CA HIS A 6 0.53 8.77 5.22
C HIS A 6 -0.27 8.66 3.92
N PHE A 7 -0.97 9.72 3.52
CA PHE A 7 -1.70 9.78 2.26
C PHE A 7 -0.77 9.60 1.06
N VAL A 8 0.36 10.32 1.04
CA VAL A 8 1.37 10.19 -0.01
C VAL A 8 1.94 8.77 -0.05
N LEU A 9 2.25 8.18 1.11
CA LEU A 9 2.75 6.82 1.19
C LEU A 9 1.72 5.79 0.72
N SER A 10 0.44 5.97 1.06
CA SER A 10 -0.66 5.11 0.59
C SER A 10 -0.82 5.15 -0.93
N PHE A 11 -0.46 6.26 -1.56
CA PHE A 11 -0.54 6.44 -3.01
C PHE A 11 0.72 5.94 -3.71
N LEU A 12 1.89 6.35 -3.22
CA LEU A 12 3.18 6.02 -3.84
C LEU A 12 3.62 4.58 -3.57
N GLY A 13 3.31 4.02 -2.40
CA GLY A 13 3.68 2.66 -2.03
C GLY A 13 3.25 1.63 -3.06
N PRO A 14 1.96 1.55 -3.39
CA PRO A 14 1.46 0.63 -4.42
C PRO A 14 2.07 0.87 -5.80
N ILE A 15 2.30 2.12 -6.19
CA ILE A 15 2.91 2.48 -7.47
C ILE A 15 4.36 1.98 -7.53
N LEU A 16 5.15 2.22 -6.47
CA LEU A 16 6.54 1.79 -6.40
C LEU A 16 6.68 0.27 -6.37
N THR A 17 5.89 -0.41 -5.55
CA THR A 17 5.93 -1.88 -5.45
C THR A 17 5.44 -2.53 -6.73
N GLY A 18 4.37 -2.01 -7.33
CA GLY A 18 3.89 -2.46 -8.63
C GLY A 18 4.92 -2.27 -9.73
N GLY A 19 5.59 -1.12 -9.76
CA GLY A 19 6.67 -0.83 -10.69
C GLY A 19 7.85 -1.78 -10.54
N LEU A 20 8.28 -2.04 -9.30
CA LEU A 20 9.34 -3.01 -9.02
C LEU A 20 8.95 -4.43 -9.46
N PHE A 21 7.73 -4.84 -9.18
CA PHE A 21 7.21 -6.14 -9.61
C PHE A 21 7.21 -6.26 -11.13
N CYS A 22 6.70 -5.25 -11.85
CA CYS A 22 6.71 -5.22 -13.31
C CYS A 22 8.13 -5.29 -13.86
N GLY A 23 9.07 -4.54 -13.26
CA GLY A 23 10.49 -4.58 -13.64
C GLY A 23 11.12 -5.95 -13.48
N LEU A 24 10.84 -6.62 -12.34
CA LEU A 24 11.32 -7.99 -12.11
C LEU A 24 10.76 -8.98 -13.12
N VAL A 25 9.48 -8.88 -13.44
CA VAL A 25 8.84 -9.73 -14.45
C VAL A 25 9.47 -9.51 -15.82
N LEU A 26 9.72 -8.27 -16.21
CA LEU A 26 10.38 -7.95 -17.48
C LEU A 26 11.80 -8.51 -17.56
N LEU A 27 12.55 -8.43 -16.47
CA LEU A 27 13.90 -9.01 -16.39
C LEU A 27 13.90 -10.54 -16.49
N ASN A 28 12.84 -11.19 -16.01
CA ASN A 28 12.69 -12.64 -16.02
C ASN A 28 11.71 -13.13 -17.09
N TRP A 29 11.52 -12.35 -18.14
CA TRP A 29 10.56 -12.68 -19.22
C TRP A 29 10.78 -14.04 -19.82
N LYS A 30 12.04 -14.39 -20.13
CA LYS A 30 12.41 -15.68 -20.70
C LYS A 30 12.06 -16.85 -19.77
N LEU A 31 12.24 -16.66 -18.47
CA LEU A 31 11.92 -17.66 -17.46
C LEU A 31 10.42 -17.93 -17.41
N LEU A 32 9.59 -16.90 -17.54
CA LEU A 32 8.14 -17.01 -17.60
C LEU A 32 7.68 -17.75 -18.85
N GLU A 33 8.29 -17.50 -20.00
CA GLU A 33 8.01 -18.21 -21.24
C GLU A 33 8.36 -19.70 -21.14
N GLU A 34 9.48 -20.04 -20.50
CA GLU A 34 9.88 -21.43 -20.25
C GLU A 34 8.86 -22.17 -19.38
N HIS A 35 8.26 -21.50 -18.40
CA HIS A 35 7.22 -22.06 -17.53
C HIS A 35 5.82 -22.01 -18.13
N ARG A 36 5.65 -21.61 -19.38
CA ARG A 36 4.38 -21.47 -20.10
C ARG A 36 3.40 -20.51 -19.40
N LEU A 37 3.91 -19.57 -18.64
CA LEU A 37 3.11 -18.50 -18.04
C LEU A 37 3.00 -17.34 -19.04
N GLU A 38 1.78 -16.82 -19.21
CA GLU A 38 1.61 -15.59 -19.99
C GLU A 38 2.15 -14.41 -19.18
N PRO A 39 3.18 -13.68 -19.68
CA PRO A 39 3.78 -12.59 -18.93
C PRO A 39 2.80 -11.45 -18.65
N LEU A 40 1.91 -11.15 -19.60
CA LEU A 40 0.91 -10.11 -19.46
C LEU A 40 -0.08 -10.39 -18.33
N VAL A 41 -0.59 -11.62 -18.27
CA VAL A 41 -1.51 -12.06 -17.20
C VAL A 41 -0.80 -12.04 -15.86
N THR A 42 0.44 -12.53 -15.81
CA THR A 42 1.26 -12.52 -14.58
C THR A 42 1.49 -11.08 -14.08
N ILE A 43 1.83 -10.16 -14.98
CA ILE A 43 2.01 -8.75 -14.63
C ILE A 43 0.71 -8.14 -14.07
N LEU A 44 -0.40 -8.33 -14.76
CA LEU A 44 -1.68 -7.77 -14.36
C LEU A 44 -2.14 -8.28 -12.98
N VAL A 45 -2.18 -9.60 -12.82
CA VAL A 45 -2.63 -10.23 -11.56
C VAL A 45 -1.67 -9.91 -10.42
N GLY A 46 -0.37 -10.05 -10.65
CA GLY A 46 0.63 -9.80 -9.64
C GLY A 46 0.70 -8.33 -9.21
N ALA A 47 0.61 -7.40 -10.16
CA ALA A 47 0.60 -5.97 -9.85
C ALA A 47 -0.61 -5.58 -8.99
N VAL A 48 -1.80 -6.11 -9.30
CA VAL A 48 -3.01 -5.88 -8.51
C VAL A 48 -2.84 -6.44 -7.10
N VAL A 49 -2.37 -7.67 -6.96
CA VAL A 49 -2.15 -8.31 -5.65
C VAL A 49 -1.13 -7.54 -4.83
N VAL A 50 -0.01 -7.16 -5.42
CA VAL A 50 1.04 -6.39 -4.74
C VAL A 50 0.53 -5.02 -4.31
N ALA A 51 -0.22 -4.33 -5.16
CA ALA A 51 -0.80 -3.02 -4.84
C ALA A 51 -1.78 -3.11 -3.67
N ILE A 52 -2.68 -4.10 -3.68
CA ILE A 52 -3.64 -4.33 -2.60
C ILE A 52 -2.91 -4.67 -1.30
N ALA A 53 -1.93 -5.56 -1.34
CA ALA A 53 -1.16 -5.97 -0.17
C ALA A 53 -0.38 -4.79 0.43
N THR A 54 0.24 -3.94 -0.40
CA THR A 54 0.96 -2.75 0.05
C THR A 54 0.03 -1.75 0.71
N ARG A 55 -1.13 -1.49 0.11
CA ARG A 55 -2.12 -0.58 0.68
C ARG A 55 -2.65 -1.10 2.00
N TRP A 56 -2.95 -2.39 2.11
CA TRP A 56 -3.37 -3.02 3.34
C TRP A 56 -2.31 -2.87 4.43
N PHE A 57 -1.04 -3.12 4.09
CA PHE A 57 0.09 -2.96 5.01
C PHE A 57 0.20 -1.52 5.52
N VAL A 58 0.18 -0.54 4.62
CA VAL A 58 0.25 0.88 5.00
C VAL A 58 -0.92 1.26 5.90
N ARG A 59 -2.12 0.79 5.57
CA ARG A 59 -3.33 1.10 6.32
C ARG A 59 -3.33 0.55 7.74
N HIS A 60 -2.88 -0.69 7.93
CA HIS A 60 -2.97 -1.39 9.21
C HIS A 60 -1.69 -1.35 10.04
N CYS A 61 -0.52 -1.23 9.42
CA CYS A 61 0.76 -1.31 10.11
C CYS A 61 1.39 0.04 10.38
N ILE A 62 1.07 1.06 9.59
CA ILE A 62 1.66 2.40 9.73
C ILE A 62 0.67 3.33 10.42
N ALA A 63 1.05 3.80 11.61
CA ALA A 63 0.25 4.74 12.37
C ALA A 63 0.53 6.18 11.97
N VAL A 64 -0.50 7.02 12.03
CA VAL A 64 -0.42 8.47 11.85
C VAL A 64 -0.38 9.15 13.22
N ARG A 65 0.41 10.22 13.33
CA ARG A 65 0.47 11.00 14.57
C ARG A 65 -0.80 11.82 14.74
N CYS A 66 -1.45 11.67 15.90
CA CYS A 66 -2.63 12.45 16.22
C CYS A 66 -2.27 13.93 16.41
N PRO A 67 -2.94 14.88 15.74
CA PRO A 67 -2.66 16.30 15.90
C PRO A 67 -3.12 16.86 17.26
N PHE A 68 -3.99 16.15 17.98
CA PHE A 68 -4.55 16.62 19.25
C PHE A 68 -3.73 16.17 20.46
N CYS A 69 -3.29 14.93 20.51
CA CYS A 69 -2.57 14.37 21.65
C CYS A 69 -1.20 13.79 21.32
N GLY A 70 -0.83 13.72 20.06
CA GLY A 70 0.43 13.12 19.61
C GLY A 70 0.47 11.59 19.66
N GLY A 71 -0.65 10.93 19.97
CA GLY A 71 -0.75 9.48 20.00
C GLY A 71 -0.77 8.83 18.61
N LYS A 72 -0.83 7.51 18.59
CA LYS A 72 -0.91 6.75 17.33
C LYS A 72 -2.35 6.68 16.85
N SER A 73 -2.56 7.03 15.59
CA SER A 73 -3.86 6.97 14.92
C SER A 73 -3.80 6.01 13.75
N TYR A 74 -4.88 5.27 13.53
CA TYR A 74 -5.00 4.33 12.40
C TYR A 74 -6.18 4.73 11.52
N GLU A 75 -6.07 4.44 10.22
CA GLU A 75 -7.12 4.72 9.26
C GLU A 75 -8.40 3.93 9.59
N ILE A 76 -9.55 4.60 9.53
CA ILE A 76 -10.86 3.97 9.74
C ILE A 76 -11.24 3.20 8.46
N PRO A 77 -11.58 1.90 8.55
CA PRO A 77 -11.85 1.08 7.37
C PRO A 77 -12.98 1.59 6.48
N ASP A 78 -14.04 2.13 7.08
CA ASP A 78 -15.26 2.54 6.34
C ASP A 78 -15.22 3.98 5.86
N ARG A 79 -14.23 4.75 6.28
CA ARG A 79 -14.10 6.18 5.95
C ARG A 79 -12.71 6.47 5.43
N GLY A 80 -12.54 6.56 4.13
CA GLY A 80 -11.27 6.93 3.52
C GLY A 80 -10.75 8.27 4.05
N ASN A 81 -9.44 8.39 4.25
CA ASN A 81 -8.73 9.59 4.71
C ASN A 81 -9.10 10.07 6.12
N ARG A 82 -9.79 9.26 6.90
CA ARG A 82 -10.06 9.54 8.31
C ARG A 82 -9.29 8.59 9.21
N PHE A 83 -8.77 9.14 10.31
CA PHE A 83 -7.96 8.39 11.27
C PHE A 83 -8.59 8.51 12.65
N MET A 84 -8.56 7.41 13.40
CA MET A 84 -9.00 7.38 14.79
C MET A 84 -7.79 7.26 15.70
N CYS A 85 -7.66 8.16 16.66
CA CYS A 85 -6.62 8.07 17.67
C CYS A 85 -7.00 7.03 18.72
N LEU A 86 -6.06 6.13 19.04
CA LEU A 86 -6.25 5.10 20.06
C LEU A 86 -6.10 5.66 21.48
N VAL A 87 -5.48 6.82 21.63
CA VAL A 87 -5.19 7.43 22.93
C VAL A 87 -6.32 8.36 23.38
N CYS A 88 -6.71 9.33 22.55
CA CYS A 88 -7.76 10.30 22.89
C CYS A 88 -9.13 9.96 22.29
N GLY A 89 -9.22 9.01 21.38
CA GLY A 89 -10.47 8.59 20.77
C GLY A 89 -11.07 9.55 19.74
N LYS A 90 -10.39 10.63 19.41
CA LYS A 90 -10.85 11.59 18.41
C LYS A 90 -10.47 11.15 17.00
N ASP A 91 -11.40 11.33 16.06
CA ASP A 91 -11.15 11.14 14.64
C ASP A 91 -10.65 12.43 13.98
N HIS A 92 -9.83 12.27 12.94
CA HIS A 92 -9.28 13.40 12.20
C HIS A 92 -8.92 13.07 10.76
#